data_4174f05a55d2a4283a6703bc391513a9
#
_entry.id   4174f05a55d2a4283a6703bc391513a9
#
_cell.length_a   1.000
_cell.length_b   1.000
_cell.length_c   1.000
_cell.angle_alpha   90.00
_cell.angle_beta   90.00
_cell.angle_gamma   90.00
#
_symmetry.space_group_name_H-M   'P 1'
#
loop_
_entity.id
_entity.type
_entity.pdbx_description
1 polymer ?
#
loop_
_entity_poly.entity_id
_entity_poly.type
_entity_poly.pdbx_seq_one_letter_code
_entity_poly.pdbx_strand_id
1 'polypeptide(L)'
;KPEICFSFYNEKIFIDLINEIKNLQFEGYSLFIDEKGIIIIGCDEAGLYYGVVSLMQIVKGSLLNEKKNLIKKCKIIDYPDLKYRYYHESPGWGRKKEEKEKVVKWYKEYIKNFVAGQKFNMLCFNIDNQFTFSNPDLNTKAFITKDQYLEIAEFCKDHFIEFIPSLETGGHFNWVPKNKFPQFFEDGFTRQANVSHPHFYKFIFPVMQELIPEGCKYFNICHDEWWASPSADVTDKLNGIPRKEIFLKYVLDQYKWLREKGIRPMMYGDMLLKNHNGDDPGARKGLYEITKLLPNDIIIINWSSGVDPDSNKFFHNLGFEVICASNGFRPCVSDRNIVSGFGMLCYGFSFLMSGIVNDDFTLNYGYTSLLRTADYAWNIKNDTGFPVQEFERNKGKNVCAIGSVKPNPHRSSAFQIISLRKYVNSNLKDITGAELKISSAKNQFGFIPMEILKPKENEEKSLIVLNSEEKPIDIEINEPFSSIYFLHGCYIPKEKREEFFKQSSNFIWGVPIATYTFVYEDNTWERTEARFGLNILDISPPNLRSRYMSDIRYFWEGENDKEQPAFLYQYEWVNPNPNKKIKKIILQKTDTEAIAIIFAITARNVRWEEK
;
A
#
# COMPACT_ATOMS: atom_id res chain seq x y z
N LYS A 1 32.09 -7.55 0.73
CA LYS A 1 32.54 -7.51 2.14
C LYS A 1 32.07 -6.19 2.69
N PRO A 2 31.33 -6.14 3.78
CA PRO A 2 30.93 -4.87 4.37
C PRO A 2 32.18 -4.10 4.81
N GLU A 3 32.31 -2.86 4.35
CA GLU A 3 33.30 -1.93 4.89
C GLU A 3 32.76 -1.32 6.18
N ILE A 4 33.55 -1.41 7.23
CA ILE A 4 33.14 -1.02 8.57
C ILE A 4 34.09 0.06 9.06
N CYS A 5 33.56 1.25 9.39
CA CYS A 5 34.30 2.31 10.08
C CYS A 5 34.16 2.17 11.59
N PHE A 6 35.28 2.07 12.32
CA PHE A 6 35.31 1.94 13.76
C PHE A 6 35.94 3.13 14.46
N SER A 7 35.47 3.43 15.66
CA SER A 7 36.37 4.07 16.60
C SER A 7 36.20 3.78 18.09
N PHE A 8 35.08 3.31 18.66
CA PHE A 8 34.99 3.27 20.15
C PHE A 8 34.04 2.22 20.77
N TYR A 9 33.61 1.18 20.03
CA TYR A 9 32.72 0.16 20.58
C TYR A 9 33.43 -1.10 21.05
N ASN A 10 32.88 -1.75 22.08
CA ASN A 10 33.35 -3.04 22.56
C ASN A 10 33.12 -4.11 21.48
N GLU A 11 34.18 -4.85 21.14
CA GLU A 11 34.19 -5.93 20.15
C GLU A 11 33.02 -6.95 20.36
N LYS A 12 32.64 -7.20 21.61
CA LYS A 12 31.55 -8.10 21.96
C LYS A 12 30.20 -7.59 21.41
N ILE A 13 29.88 -6.31 21.56
CA ILE A 13 28.62 -5.72 21.05
C ILE A 13 28.55 -5.90 19.53
N PHE A 14 29.68 -5.70 18.88
CA PHE A 14 29.77 -5.82 17.44
C PHE A 14 29.57 -7.25 16.95
N ILE A 15 30.20 -8.23 17.61
CA ILE A 15 30.04 -9.66 17.31
C ILE A 15 28.59 -10.09 17.54
N ASP A 16 27.96 -9.63 18.62
CA ASP A 16 26.56 -9.92 18.92
C ASP A 16 25.63 -9.37 17.82
N LEU A 17 25.84 -8.14 17.37
CA LEU A 17 25.06 -7.52 16.27
C LEU A 17 25.27 -8.26 14.94
N ILE A 18 26.51 -8.64 14.60
CA ILE A 18 26.79 -9.44 13.41
C ILE A 18 26.06 -10.79 13.47
N ASN A 19 26.07 -11.46 14.63
CA ASN A 19 25.40 -12.75 14.77
C ASN A 19 23.88 -12.62 14.61
N GLU A 20 23.29 -11.52 15.04
CA GLU A 20 21.86 -11.24 14.86
C GLU A 20 21.47 -11.07 13.41
N ILE A 21 22.31 -10.41 12.58
CA ILE A 21 22.01 -10.18 11.18
C ILE A 21 22.35 -11.35 10.25
N LYS A 22 23.18 -12.30 10.68
CA LYS A 22 23.57 -13.48 9.86
C LYS A 22 22.38 -14.28 9.34
N ASN A 23 21.27 -14.26 10.07
CA ASN A 23 20.04 -14.99 9.74
C ASN A 23 18.97 -14.08 9.14
N LEU A 24 19.28 -12.80 8.91
CA LEU A 24 18.34 -11.90 8.25
C LEU A 24 18.26 -12.22 6.75
N GLN A 25 17.10 -11.92 6.18
CA GLN A 25 16.88 -11.99 4.74
C GLN A 25 17.64 -10.84 4.04
N PHE A 26 17.67 -10.89 2.71
CA PHE A 26 18.20 -9.79 1.87
C PHE A 26 17.70 -8.43 2.35
N GLU A 27 18.53 -7.40 2.16
CA GLU A 27 18.24 -6.00 2.51
C GLU A 27 17.98 -5.77 4.02
N GLY A 28 18.34 -6.75 4.88
CA GLY A 28 18.20 -6.63 6.33
C GLY A 28 19.33 -5.83 6.97
N TYR A 29 19.04 -5.23 8.12
CA TYR A 29 20.02 -4.46 8.88
C TYR A 29 19.78 -4.53 10.39
N SER A 30 20.83 -4.17 11.16
CA SER A 30 20.76 -3.84 12.57
C SER A 30 21.23 -2.39 12.77
N LEU A 31 20.47 -1.62 13.53
CA LEU A 31 20.81 -0.26 13.96
C LEU A 31 20.81 -0.21 15.49
N PHE A 32 21.93 0.18 16.07
CA PHE A 32 22.11 0.33 17.50
C PHE A 32 22.53 1.75 17.85
N ILE A 33 21.85 2.38 18.80
CA ILE A 33 22.11 3.74 19.28
C ILE A 33 22.21 3.73 20.80
N ASP A 34 23.34 4.15 21.35
CA ASP A 34 23.53 4.38 22.77
C ASP A 34 24.30 5.67 23.04
N GLU A 35 24.76 5.90 24.30
CA GLU A 35 25.53 7.10 24.65
C GLU A 35 26.92 7.15 24.06
N LYS A 36 27.45 6.06 23.54
CA LYS A 36 28.79 5.97 22.95
C LYS A 36 28.77 6.28 21.44
N GLY A 37 27.61 6.13 20.80
CA GLY A 37 27.47 6.40 19.37
C GLY A 37 26.40 5.56 18.67
N ILE A 38 26.61 5.38 17.36
CA ILE A 38 25.67 4.70 16.45
C ILE A 38 26.40 3.62 15.69
N ILE A 39 25.85 2.40 15.67
CA ILE A 39 26.32 1.30 14.83
C ILE A 39 25.21 0.89 13.87
N ILE A 40 25.54 0.77 12.58
CA ILE A 40 24.65 0.22 11.56
C ILE A 40 25.38 -0.93 10.87
N ILE A 41 24.74 -2.09 10.77
CA ILE A 41 25.26 -3.26 10.09
C ILE A 41 24.19 -3.76 9.13
N GLY A 42 24.51 -3.85 7.83
CA GLY A 42 23.66 -4.46 6.81
C GLY A 42 24.07 -5.89 6.51
N CYS A 43 23.13 -6.76 6.17
CA CYS A 43 23.46 -8.08 5.63
C CYS A 43 24.00 -8.00 4.19
N ASP A 44 23.69 -6.89 3.50
CA ASP A 44 24.20 -6.49 2.19
C ASP A 44 24.28 -4.95 2.11
N GLU A 45 24.72 -4.41 0.98
CA GLU A 45 24.87 -2.97 0.77
C GLU A 45 23.52 -2.24 0.85
N ALA A 46 22.45 -2.84 0.32
CA ALA A 46 21.11 -2.28 0.38
C ALA A 46 20.59 -2.25 1.84
N GLY A 47 20.83 -3.33 2.61
CA GLY A 47 20.49 -3.37 4.04
C GLY A 47 21.22 -2.29 4.84
N LEU A 48 22.51 -2.06 4.57
CA LEU A 48 23.25 -0.97 5.19
C LEU A 48 22.62 0.39 4.85
N TYR A 49 22.28 0.60 3.58
CA TYR A 49 21.60 1.80 3.12
C TYR A 49 20.26 2.02 3.84
N TYR A 50 19.43 0.99 3.97
CA TYR A 50 18.14 1.09 4.68
C TYR A 50 18.31 1.31 6.18
N GLY A 51 19.38 0.82 6.78
CA GLY A 51 19.76 1.17 8.14
C GLY A 51 20.03 2.67 8.31
N VAL A 52 20.75 3.26 7.35
CA VAL A 52 20.99 4.72 7.30
C VAL A 52 19.67 5.49 7.08
N VAL A 53 18.79 5.02 6.19
CA VAL A 53 17.47 5.61 5.98
C VAL A 53 16.68 5.63 7.28
N SER A 54 16.68 4.54 8.04
CA SER A 54 16.01 4.47 9.34
C SER A 54 16.61 5.43 10.38
N LEU A 55 17.94 5.52 10.42
CA LEU A 55 18.62 6.52 11.27
C LEU A 55 18.18 7.94 10.91
N MET A 56 18.15 8.27 9.61
CA MET A 56 17.71 9.60 9.15
C MET A 56 16.27 9.91 9.54
N GLN A 57 15.38 8.91 9.50
CA GLN A 57 13.99 9.05 9.96
C GLN A 57 13.94 9.35 11.47
N ILE A 58 14.74 8.64 12.29
CA ILE A 58 14.84 8.86 13.73
C ILE A 58 15.37 10.28 14.02
N VAL A 59 16.44 10.69 13.33
CA VAL A 59 17.04 12.03 13.49
C VAL A 59 16.03 13.11 13.13
N LYS A 60 15.37 13.01 11.97
CA LYS A 60 14.32 13.95 11.57
C LYS A 60 13.21 14.02 12.61
N GLY A 61 12.69 12.88 13.08
CA GLY A 61 11.67 12.83 14.12
C GLY A 61 12.10 13.45 15.44
N SER A 62 13.36 13.33 15.80
CA SER A 62 13.92 13.92 17.04
C SER A 62 14.09 15.43 16.95
N LEU A 63 14.52 15.96 15.80
CA LEU A 63 14.69 17.41 15.57
C LEU A 63 13.36 18.17 15.58
N LEU A 64 12.26 17.48 15.28
CA LEU A 64 10.91 18.05 15.22
C LEU A 64 10.27 18.17 16.62
N ASN A 65 10.84 17.48 17.60
CA ASN A 65 10.38 17.57 18.97
C ASN A 65 11.09 18.74 19.65
N GLU A 66 10.51 19.94 19.60
CA GLU A 66 11.08 21.26 19.95
C GLU A 66 11.75 21.37 21.32
N LYS A 67 11.69 20.33 22.15
CA LYS A 67 12.17 20.38 23.53
C LYS A 67 13.55 19.78 23.78
N LYS A 68 14.06 18.87 22.94
CA LYS A 68 15.39 18.26 23.15
C LYS A 68 15.93 17.71 21.82
N ASN A 69 17.06 18.22 21.34
CA ASN A 69 17.85 17.65 20.22
C ASN A 69 18.52 16.32 20.63
N LEU A 70 17.76 15.36 21.15
CA LEU A 70 18.27 14.09 21.65
C LEU A 70 17.74 12.95 20.82
N ILE A 71 18.64 12.14 20.29
CA ILE A 71 18.31 10.86 19.69
C ILE A 71 18.19 9.83 20.83
N LYS A 72 17.05 9.12 20.89
CA LYS A 72 16.83 8.11 21.93
C LYS A 72 17.66 6.86 21.66
N LYS A 73 18.19 6.27 22.73
CA LYS A 73 18.83 4.94 22.66
C LYS A 73 17.85 3.91 22.14
N CYS A 74 18.25 3.15 21.15
CA CYS A 74 17.42 2.07 20.61
C CYS A 74 18.27 1.00 19.95
N LYS A 75 17.67 -0.17 19.78
CA LYS A 75 18.16 -1.27 18.95
C LYS A 75 17.07 -1.68 17.99
N ILE A 76 17.38 -1.67 16.71
CA ILE A 76 16.47 -2.05 15.63
C ILE A 76 17.12 -3.17 14.84
N ILE A 77 16.40 -4.25 14.61
CA ILE A 77 16.74 -5.33 13.69
C ILE A 77 15.58 -5.41 12.71
N ASP A 78 15.85 -5.19 11.43
CA ASP A 78 14.77 -5.00 10.46
C ASP A 78 15.15 -5.55 9.08
N TYR A 79 14.16 -5.96 8.30
CA TYR A 79 14.29 -6.48 6.95
C TYR A 79 12.93 -6.44 6.24
N PRO A 80 12.88 -6.34 4.90
CA PRO A 80 11.62 -6.32 4.18
C PRO A 80 10.96 -7.72 4.16
N ASP A 81 9.63 -7.75 4.19
CA ASP A 81 8.86 -8.98 3.97
C ASP A 81 8.73 -9.33 2.48
N LEU A 82 8.81 -8.32 1.62
CA LEU A 82 8.58 -8.46 0.17
C LEU A 82 9.83 -8.12 -0.64
N LYS A 83 10.03 -8.94 -1.68
CA LYS A 83 11.09 -8.75 -2.68
C LYS A 83 10.91 -7.46 -3.47
N TYR A 84 9.69 -7.16 -3.90
CA TYR A 84 9.35 -6.03 -4.74
C TYR A 84 8.55 -4.99 -3.94
N ARG A 85 9.11 -3.82 -3.76
CA ARG A 85 8.47 -2.65 -3.17
C ARG A 85 8.34 -1.60 -4.28
N TYR A 86 7.21 -1.68 -4.95
CA TYR A 86 6.98 -1.06 -6.25
C TYR A 86 6.38 0.34 -6.12
N TYR A 87 6.98 1.27 -6.83
CA TYR A 87 6.46 2.62 -6.98
C TYR A 87 6.34 2.96 -8.47
N HIS A 88 5.18 3.47 -8.88
CA HIS A 88 4.93 3.90 -10.26
C HIS A 88 4.83 5.41 -10.33
N GLU A 89 5.61 6.02 -11.22
CA GLU A 89 5.61 7.44 -11.50
C GLU A 89 5.29 7.68 -12.96
N SER A 90 4.33 8.58 -13.22
CA SER A 90 4.08 9.15 -14.53
C SER A 90 4.37 10.63 -14.47
N PRO A 91 5.38 11.15 -15.19
CA PRO A 91 5.66 12.58 -15.25
C PRO A 91 4.41 13.33 -15.71
N GLY A 92 3.93 14.25 -14.90
CA GLY A 92 2.63 14.90 -15.10
C GLY A 92 2.55 15.70 -16.39
N TRP A 93 1.38 15.68 -17.01
CA TRP A 93 1.02 16.48 -18.15
C TRP A 93 0.92 17.97 -17.75
N GLY A 94 1.58 18.86 -18.49
CA GLY A 94 1.33 20.29 -18.36
C GLY A 94 2.31 21.11 -17.53
N ARG A 95 3.51 20.59 -17.24
CA ARG A 95 4.58 21.40 -16.64
C ARG A 95 4.98 22.56 -17.56
N LYS A 96 5.25 23.72 -16.96
CA LYS A 96 5.70 24.90 -17.69
C LYS A 96 7.08 24.69 -18.28
N LYS A 97 7.36 25.33 -19.42
CA LYS A 97 8.63 25.21 -20.14
C LYS A 97 9.86 25.57 -19.28
N GLU A 98 9.68 26.49 -18.32
CA GLU A 98 10.74 26.96 -17.42
C GLU A 98 11.16 25.90 -16.38
N GLU A 99 10.40 24.82 -16.22
CA GLU A 99 10.69 23.76 -15.27
C GLU A 99 11.58 22.66 -15.86
N LYS A 100 11.80 22.64 -17.18
CA LYS A 100 12.58 21.61 -17.88
C LYS A 100 14.01 21.50 -17.37
N GLU A 101 14.65 22.64 -17.07
CA GLU A 101 16.04 22.67 -16.59
C GLU A 101 16.16 22.16 -15.13
N LYS A 102 15.07 22.21 -14.37
CA LYS A 102 15.02 21.80 -12.96
C LYS A 102 14.55 20.37 -12.76
N VAL A 103 14.09 19.70 -13.83
CA VAL A 103 13.41 18.40 -13.73
C VAL A 103 14.28 17.33 -13.08
N VAL A 104 15.55 17.23 -13.46
CA VAL A 104 16.47 16.23 -12.89
C VAL A 104 16.70 16.49 -11.41
N LYS A 105 16.99 17.74 -11.03
CA LYS A 105 17.18 18.12 -9.63
C LYS A 105 15.94 17.77 -8.82
N TRP A 106 14.76 18.06 -9.36
CA TRP A 106 13.51 17.77 -8.70
C TRP A 106 13.29 16.26 -8.52
N TYR A 107 13.51 15.44 -9.58
CA TYR A 107 13.38 13.99 -9.46
C TYR A 107 14.39 13.39 -8.50
N LYS A 108 15.63 13.88 -8.47
CA LYS A 108 16.62 13.43 -7.49
C LYS A 108 16.18 13.68 -6.05
N GLU A 109 15.67 14.86 -5.74
CA GLU A 109 15.14 15.17 -4.41
C GLU A 109 13.88 14.33 -4.10
N TYR A 110 13.01 14.15 -5.09
CA TYR A 110 11.83 13.32 -4.95
C TYR A 110 12.18 11.85 -4.68
N ILE A 111 13.04 11.25 -5.49
CA ILE A 111 13.50 9.87 -5.33
C ILE A 111 14.16 9.68 -3.96
N LYS A 112 15.08 10.57 -3.58
CA LYS A 112 15.79 10.51 -2.31
C LYS A 112 14.85 10.58 -1.10
N ASN A 113 13.90 11.51 -1.10
CA ASN A 113 13.06 11.77 0.07
C ASN A 113 11.83 10.85 0.15
N PHE A 114 11.26 10.47 -1.01
CA PHE A 114 9.96 9.80 -1.06
C PHE A 114 10.03 8.35 -1.56
N VAL A 115 10.86 8.04 -2.53
CA VAL A 115 10.99 6.67 -3.01
C VAL A 115 11.99 5.90 -2.15
N ALA A 116 13.25 6.31 -2.17
CA ALA A 116 14.31 5.72 -1.36
C ALA A 116 14.10 5.95 0.14
N GLY A 117 13.69 7.17 0.52
CA GLY A 117 13.41 7.55 1.91
C GLY A 117 12.25 6.78 2.55
N GLN A 118 11.42 6.12 1.75
CA GLN A 118 10.36 5.21 2.18
C GLN A 118 10.69 3.73 1.87
N LYS A 119 11.94 3.44 1.49
CA LYS A 119 12.47 2.10 1.25
C LYS A 119 11.78 1.34 0.09
N PHE A 120 11.21 2.03 -0.89
CA PHE A 120 10.87 1.40 -2.16
C PHE A 120 12.15 1.00 -2.90
N ASN A 121 12.15 -0.15 -3.55
CA ASN A 121 13.29 -0.65 -4.31
C ASN A 121 13.01 -0.80 -5.81
N MET A 122 11.85 -0.39 -6.28
CA MET A 122 11.48 -0.37 -7.70
C MET A 122 10.79 0.95 -8.03
N LEU A 123 11.25 1.61 -9.09
CA LEU A 123 10.60 2.79 -9.67
C LEU A 123 10.22 2.49 -11.13
N CYS A 124 8.94 2.25 -11.38
CA CYS A 124 8.40 2.19 -12.73
C CYS A 124 8.14 3.60 -13.24
N PHE A 125 8.83 3.97 -14.30
CA PHE A 125 8.80 5.34 -14.83
C PHE A 125 8.09 5.34 -16.19
N ASN A 126 6.79 5.62 -16.18
CA ASN A 126 5.96 5.68 -17.40
C ASN A 126 6.05 7.07 -18.01
N ILE A 127 6.96 7.23 -18.98
CA ILE A 127 7.32 8.54 -19.51
C ILE A 127 6.53 8.96 -20.76
N ASP A 128 6.04 8.00 -21.56
CA ASP A 128 5.28 8.22 -22.79
C ASP A 128 5.86 9.36 -23.68
N ASN A 129 5.04 10.29 -24.16
CA ASN A 129 5.44 11.40 -25.01
C ASN A 129 6.16 12.55 -24.28
N GLN A 130 6.50 12.38 -23.01
CA GLN A 130 7.30 13.34 -22.25
C GLN A 130 8.81 13.14 -22.47
N PHE A 131 9.19 11.96 -22.95
CA PHE A 131 10.55 11.67 -23.38
C PHE A 131 10.85 12.33 -24.74
N THR A 132 12.08 12.76 -24.94
CA THR A 132 12.54 13.28 -26.22
C THR A 132 13.08 12.13 -27.06
N PHE A 133 12.22 11.56 -27.89
CA PHE A 133 12.57 10.48 -28.81
C PHE A 133 13.41 11.01 -29.99
N SER A 134 14.21 10.12 -30.58
CA SER A 134 14.96 10.43 -31.81
C SER A 134 14.04 10.71 -33.01
N ASN A 135 12.84 10.16 -33.03
CA ASN A 135 11.80 10.54 -33.98
C ASN A 135 11.10 11.83 -33.54
N PRO A 136 11.33 13.00 -34.22
CA PRO A 136 10.78 14.29 -33.80
C PRO A 136 9.26 14.34 -33.87
N ASP A 137 8.60 13.53 -34.69
CA ASP A 137 7.15 13.49 -34.79
C ASP A 137 6.46 12.94 -33.53
N LEU A 138 7.19 12.25 -32.63
CA LEU A 138 6.69 11.79 -31.33
C LEU A 138 6.80 12.86 -30.23
N ASN A 139 7.62 13.90 -30.43
CA ASN A 139 8.01 14.85 -29.40
C ASN A 139 7.01 16.00 -29.16
N THR A 140 5.71 15.73 -29.27
CA THR A 140 4.65 16.75 -29.14
C THR A 140 4.55 17.38 -27.76
N LYS A 141 4.96 16.63 -26.72
CA LYS A 141 4.96 17.06 -25.32
C LYS A 141 6.29 16.77 -24.64
N ALA A 142 7.36 16.57 -25.42
CA ALA A 142 8.67 16.23 -24.90
C ALA A 142 9.15 17.23 -23.85
N PHE A 143 9.56 16.70 -22.72
CA PHE A 143 9.87 17.46 -21.52
C PHE A 143 11.21 17.00 -20.90
N ILE A 144 11.51 15.69 -20.97
CA ILE A 144 12.72 15.06 -20.44
C ILE A 144 13.57 14.60 -21.61
N THR A 145 14.82 15.07 -21.67
CA THR A 145 15.80 14.60 -22.67
C THR A 145 16.28 13.19 -22.30
N LYS A 146 16.89 12.50 -23.28
CA LYS A 146 17.49 11.19 -23.04
C LYS A 146 18.55 11.24 -21.93
N ASP A 147 19.43 12.25 -21.94
CA ASP A 147 20.47 12.38 -20.93
C ASP A 147 19.88 12.62 -19.53
N GLN A 148 18.85 13.46 -19.42
CA GLN A 148 18.13 13.68 -18.16
C GLN A 148 17.44 12.41 -17.64
N TYR A 149 16.88 11.63 -18.55
CA TYR A 149 16.26 10.35 -18.23
C TYR A 149 17.27 9.32 -17.70
N LEU A 150 18.41 9.21 -18.38
CA LEU A 150 19.51 8.32 -17.96
C LEU A 150 20.14 8.78 -16.64
N GLU A 151 20.24 10.07 -16.40
CA GLU A 151 20.73 10.63 -15.13
C GLU A 151 19.78 10.29 -13.96
N ILE A 152 18.46 10.29 -14.20
CA ILE A 152 17.47 9.86 -13.20
C ILE A 152 17.61 8.35 -12.95
N ALA A 153 17.79 7.55 -13.99
CA ALA A 153 17.96 6.10 -13.87
C ALA A 153 19.21 5.72 -13.06
N GLU A 154 20.35 6.37 -13.32
CA GLU A 154 21.58 6.14 -12.57
C GLU A 154 21.44 6.58 -11.11
N PHE A 155 20.74 7.70 -10.86
CA PHE A 155 20.46 8.14 -9.50
C PHE A 155 19.61 7.14 -8.72
N CYS A 156 18.67 6.45 -9.37
CA CYS A 156 17.91 5.35 -8.75
C CYS A 156 18.84 4.21 -8.31
N LYS A 157 19.76 3.81 -9.18
CA LYS A 157 20.74 2.75 -8.91
C LYS A 157 21.63 3.07 -7.71
N ASP A 158 22.11 4.31 -7.58
CA ASP A 158 22.88 4.80 -6.43
C ASP A 158 22.09 4.72 -5.09
N HIS A 159 20.77 4.60 -5.17
CA HIS A 159 19.87 4.51 -4.02
C HIS A 159 19.21 3.12 -3.87
N PHE A 160 19.80 2.09 -4.50
CA PHE A 160 19.27 0.71 -4.47
C PHE A 160 17.84 0.57 -5.01
N ILE A 161 17.47 1.42 -5.97
CA ILE A 161 16.18 1.39 -6.65
C ILE A 161 16.39 0.86 -8.07
N GLU A 162 15.70 -0.23 -8.41
CA GLU A 162 15.64 -0.73 -9.77
C GLU A 162 14.77 0.20 -10.61
N PHE A 163 15.36 0.86 -11.60
CA PHE A 163 14.65 1.73 -12.53
C PHE A 163 14.02 0.90 -13.63
N ILE A 164 12.69 1.02 -13.79
CA ILE A 164 11.89 0.23 -14.72
C ILE A 164 11.32 1.14 -15.79
N PRO A 165 11.84 1.12 -17.01
CA PRO A 165 11.20 1.77 -18.15
C PRO A 165 9.79 1.25 -18.33
N SER A 166 8.86 2.14 -18.67
CA SER A 166 7.47 1.81 -18.93
C SER A 166 6.94 2.61 -20.10
N LEU A 167 6.22 1.95 -21.00
CA LEU A 167 5.63 2.57 -22.18
C LEU A 167 4.29 1.91 -22.50
N GLU A 168 3.28 2.74 -22.69
CA GLU A 168 1.96 2.30 -23.15
C GLU A 168 2.02 1.91 -24.63
N THR A 169 2.03 0.63 -24.90
CA THR A 169 2.24 0.10 -26.26
C THR A 169 0.98 -0.49 -26.90
N GLY A 170 -0.09 -0.67 -26.15
CA GLY A 170 -1.35 -1.27 -26.59
C GLY A 170 -2.56 -0.41 -26.30
N GLY A 171 -3.06 -0.45 -25.06
CA GLY A 171 -3.98 0.54 -24.53
C GLY A 171 -3.27 1.89 -24.31
N HIS A 172 -4.03 2.92 -23.98
CA HIS A 172 -3.49 4.26 -23.71
C HIS A 172 -2.49 4.82 -24.75
N PHE A 173 -2.56 4.35 -25.99
CA PHE A 173 -1.64 4.70 -27.07
C PHE A 173 -1.77 6.15 -27.58
N ASN A 174 -2.60 6.96 -26.93
CA ASN A 174 -2.85 8.37 -27.26
C ASN A 174 -1.66 9.32 -27.02
N TRP A 175 -0.54 8.81 -26.48
CA TRP A 175 0.73 9.53 -26.44
C TRP A 175 1.37 9.65 -27.83
N VAL A 176 1.06 8.74 -28.78
CA VAL A 176 1.45 8.83 -30.18
C VAL A 176 0.52 9.77 -30.92
N PRO A 177 1.02 10.78 -31.67
CA PRO A 177 0.18 11.71 -32.42
C PRO A 177 -0.56 11.04 -33.57
N LYS A 178 -1.86 10.82 -33.43
CA LYS A 178 -2.68 10.15 -34.45
C LYS A 178 -2.63 10.80 -35.83
N ASN A 179 -2.53 12.14 -35.87
CA ASN A 179 -2.43 12.89 -37.15
C ASN A 179 -1.11 12.64 -37.90
N LYS A 180 -0.07 12.14 -37.22
CA LYS A 180 1.21 11.77 -37.82
C LYS A 180 1.30 10.27 -38.12
N PHE A 181 0.67 9.44 -37.32
CA PHE A 181 0.74 7.99 -37.38
C PHE A 181 -0.66 7.33 -37.41
N PRO A 182 -1.59 7.78 -38.29
CA PRO A 182 -2.98 7.30 -38.25
C PRO A 182 -3.11 5.77 -38.46
N GLN A 183 -2.17 5.16 -39.21
CA GLN A 183 -2.15 3.73 -39.52
C GLN A 183 -1.93 2.84 -38.30
N PHE A 184 -1.37 3.37 -37.23
CA PHE A 184 -1.09 2.61 -36.01
C PHE A 184 -2.20 2.69 -34.98
N PHE A 185 -3.34 3.27 -35.33
CA PHE A 185 -4.52 3.31 -34.47
C PHE A 185 -5.62 2.40 -34.99
N GLU A 186 -6.34 1.76 -34.08
CA GLU A 186 -7.58 1.08 -34.45
C GLU A 186 -8.61 2.14 -34.90
N ASP A 187 -9.41 1.79 -35.92
CA ASP A 187 -10.43 2.70 -36.45
C ASP A 187 -11.41 3.17 -35.37
N GLY A 188 -11.70 4.46 -35.38
CA GLY A 188 -12.63 5.06 -34.44
C GLY A 188 -12.08 5.29 -33.03
N PHE A 189 -10.85 4.83 -32.73
CA PHE A 189 -10.20 5.02 -31.43
C PHE A 189 -8.97 5.90 -31.50
N THR A 190 -8.79 6.74 -30.48
CA THR A 190 -7.59 7.58 -30.29
C THR A 190 -6.67 7.05 -29.20
N ARG A 191 -7.03 5.93 -28.57
CA ARG A 191 -6.32 5.38 -27.41
C ARG A 191 -5.83 3.94 -27.59
N GLN A 192 -6.15 3.30 -28.75
CA GLN A 192 -5.83 1.89 -28.98
C GLN A 192 -4.89 1.73 -30.16
N ALA A 193 -3.83 0.98 -29.94
CA ALA A 193 -2.86 0.65 -30.99
C ALA A 193 -3.39 -0.44 -31.92
N ASN A 194 -3.22 -0.25 -33.23
CA ASN A 194 -3.43 -1.29 -34.24
C ASN A 194 -2.17 -2.18 -34.31
N VAL A 195 -2.03 -3.09 -33.35
CA VAL A 195 -0.87 -3.98 -33.24
C VAL A 195 -0.79 -5.01 -34.36
N SER A 196 -1.86 -5.18 -35.16
CA SER A 196 -1.89 -6.06 -36.37
C SER A 196 -1.32 -5.39 -37.61
N HIS A 197 -1.02 -4.09 -37.57
CA HIS A 197 -0.47 -3.40 -38.72
C HIS A 197 0.93 -3.97 -39.09
N PRO A 198 1.24 -4.29 -40.36
CA PRO A 198 2.48 -4.98 -40.74
C PRO A 198 3.78 -4.25 -40.33
N HIS A 199 3.72 -2.94 -40.17
CA HIS A 199 4.87 -2.13 -39.78
C HIS A 199 4.86 -1.72 -38.30
N PHE A 200 3.90 -2.19 -37.49
CA PHE A 200 3.77 -1.77 -36.09
C PHE A 200 5.02 -2.10 -35.26
N TYR A 201 5.54 -3.34 -35.38
CA TYR A 201 6.75 -3.73 -34.64
C TYR A 201 8.00 -2.97 -35.09
N LYS A 202 8.12 -2.63 -36.39
CA LYS A 202 9.20 -1.79 -36.90
C LYS A 202 9.14 -0.36 -36.37
N PHE A 203 7.97 0.09 -35.92
CA PHE A 203 7.77 1.37 -35.29
C PHE A 203 8.03 1.30 -33.78
N ILE A 204 7.38 0.38 -33.05
CA ILE A 204 7.34 0.41 -31.59
C ILE A 204 8.62 -0.11 -30.92
N PHE A 205 9.28 -1.14 -31.45
CA PHE A 205 10.48 -1.69 -30.84
C PHE A 205 11.68 -0.73 -30.82
N PRO A 206 11.97 0.04 -31.88
CA PRO A 206 12.98 1.11 -31.81
C PRO A 206 12.65 2.17 -30.73
N VAL A 207 11.40 2.54 -30.58
CA VAL A 207 10.95 3.50 -29.57
C VAL A 207 11.15 2.94 -28.16
N MET A 208 10.76 1.68 -27.92
CA MET A 208 11.05 1.01 -26.65
C MET A 208 12.55 0.92 -26.35
N GLN A 209 13.37 0.68 -27.38
CA GLN A 209 14.83 0.59 -27.24
C GLN A 209 15.46 1.88 -26.73
N GLU A 210 14.92 3.04 -27.09
CA GLU A 210 15.44 4.33 -26.63
C GLU A 210 15.28 4.53 -25.13
N LEU A 211 14.29 3.85 -24.51
CA LEU A 211 14.00 3.93 -23.08
C LEU A 211 14.80 2.95 -22.22
N ILE A 212 15.56 2.02 -22.80
CA ILE A 212 16.28 0.99 -22.06
C ILE A 212 17.65 1.55 -21.61
N PRO A 213 17.86 1.84 -20.30
CA PRO A 213 19.17 2.19 -19.79
C PRO A 213 20.10 0.97 -19.70
N GLU A 214 21.40 1.21 -19.56
CA GLU A 214 22.38 0.15 -19.35
C GLU A 214 22.11 -0.59 -18.03
N GLY A 215 22.18 -1.93 -18.08
CA GLY A 215 21.91 -2.79 -16.92
C GLY A 215 20.44 -2.94 -16.54
N CYS A 216 19.53 -2.49 -17.40
CA CYS A 216 18.08 -2.63 -17.19
C CYS A 216 17.67 -4.09 -17.03
N LYS A 217 16.99 -4.43 -15.94
CA LYS A 217 16.54 -5.80 -15.65
C LYS A 217 15.07 -6.05 -15.97
N TYR A 218 14.25 -5.01 -15.93
CA TYR A 218 12.80 -5.10 -16.08
C TYR A 218 12.30 -4.03 -17.04
N PHE A 219 11.23 -4.31 -17.76
CA PHE A 219 10.50 -3.36 -18.61
C PHE A 219 9.01 -3.59 -18.45
N ASN A 220 8.25 -2.54 -18.13
CA ASN A 220 6.80 -2.62 -18.06
C ASN A 220 6.20 -2.32 -19.44
N ILE A 221 5.62 -3.36 -20.06
CA ILE A 221 4.95 -3.26 -21.36
C ILE A 221 3.50 -2.80 -21.25
N CYS A 222 3.04 -2.52 -20.04
CA CYS A 222 1.69 -2.04 -19.71
C CYS A 222 0.58 -3.02 -20.10
N HIS A 223 -0.16 -2.76 -21.17
CA HIS A 223 -1.27 -3.59 -21.71
C HIS A 223 -2.54 -3.57 -20.85
N ASP A 224 -2.73 -2.56 -20.02
CA ASP A 224 -4.00 -2.30 -19.36
C ASP A 224 -5.01 -1.68 -20.32
N GLU A 225 -6.28 -1.87 -20.00
CA GLU A 225 -7.41 -1.20 -20.66
C GLU A 225 -7.34 -1.21 -22.20
N TRP A 226 -6.86 -2.31 -22.80
CA TRP A 226 -6.82 -2.46 -24.24
C TRP A 226 -8.21 -2.76 -24.81
N TRP A 227 -9.04 -1.74 -24.76
CA TRP A 227 -10.44 -1.80 -25.16
C TRP A 227 -10.58 -1.78 -26.70
N ALA A 228 -11.60 -2.47 -27.21
CA ALA A 228 -11.99 -2.31 -28.59
C ALA A 228 -13.01 -1.19 -28.75
N SER A 229 -13.11 -0.65 -29.97
CA SER A 229 -14.22 0.22 -30.32
C SER A 229 -15.56 -0.52 -30.21
N PRO A 230 -16.57 0.04 -29.55
CA PRO A 230 -17.91 -0.53 -29.53
C PRO A 230 -18.53 -0.70 -30.91
N SER A 231 -18.05 0.06 -31.92
CA SER A 231 -18.50 0.01 -33.31
C SER A 231 -17.66 -0.91 -34.21
N ALA A 232 -16.56 -1.49 -33.66
CA ALA A 232 -15.72 -2.40 -34.43
C ALA A 232 -16.32 -3.81 -34.32
N ASP A 233 -16.83 -4.33 -35.41
CA ASP A 233 -16.91 -5.77 -35.55
C ASP A 233 -15.46 -6.28 -35.56
N VAL A 234 -15.05 -6.92 -34.48
CA VAL A 234 -13.65 -7.22 -34.15
C VAL A 234 -13.03 -8.18 -35.13
N THR A 235 -13.87 -8.98 -35.83
CA THR A 235 -13.44 -9.98 -36.76
C THR A 235 -13.08 -9.40 -38.13
N ASP A 236 -13.80 -8.39 -38.63
CA ASP A 236 -13.60 -7.88 -40.00
C ASP A 236 -12.36 -7.01 -40.15
N LYS A 237 -11.98 -6.27 -39.11
CA LYS A 237 -10.84 -5.33 -39.13
C LYS A 237 -9.48 -5.96 -38.82
N LEU A 238 -9.47 -7.14 -38.25
CA LEU A 238 -8.27 -7.90 -37.90
C LEU A 238 -8.03 -9.09 -38.85
N ASN A 239 -8.49 -9.00 -40.07
CA ASN A 239 -8.38 -10.07 -41.07
C ASN A 239 -8.99 -11.41 -40.61
N GLY A 240 -10.05 -11.38 -39.83
CA GLY A 240 -10.72 -12.56 -39.29
C GLY A 240 -9.99 -13.26 -38.14
N ILE A 241 -8.90 -12.69 -37.62
CA ILE A 241 -8.16 -13.28 -36.51
C ILE A 241 -8.83 -12.82 -35.17
N PRO A 242 -9.17 -13.77 -34.28
CA PRO A 242 -9.73 -13.43 -32.98
C PRO A 242 -8.82 -12.47 -32.17
N ARG A 243 -9.41 -11.47 -31.55
CA ARG A 243 -8.66 -10.45 -30.79
C ARG A 243 -7.75 -11.06 -29.72
N LYS A 244 -8.18 -12.12 -29.05
CA LYS A 244 -7.37 -12.84 -28.06
C LYS A 244 -6.08 -13.44 -28.65
N GLU A 245 -6.11 -13.90 -29.89
CA GLU A 245 -4.93 -14.45 -30.55
C GLU A 245 -3.96 -13.34 -30.97
N ILE A 246 -4.48 -12.19 -31.40
CA ILE A 246 -3.67 -10.99 -31.68
C ILE A 246 -3.00 -10.48 -30.41
N PHE A 247 -3.74 -10.39 -29.32
CA PHE A 247 -3.21 -9.94 -28.03
C PHE A 247 -2.15 -10.90 -27.51
N LEU A 248 -2.42 -12.21 -27.53
CA LEU A 248 -1.45 -13.23 -27.15
C LEU A 248 -0.16 -13.12 -27.97
N LYS A 249 -0.29 -13.05 -29.29
CA LYS A 249 0.86 -12.90 -30.19
C LYS A 249 1.67 -11.66 -29.85
N TYR A 250 1.01 -10.54 -29.64
CA TYR A 250 1.66 -9.28 -29.35
C TYR A 250 2.44 -9.30 -28.03
N VAL A 251 1.85 -9.84 -26.96
CA VAL A 251 2.53 -10.02 -25.68
C VAL A 251 3.74 -10.95 -25.83
N LEU A 252 3.59 -12.08 -26.55
CA LEU A 252 4.68 -13.03 -26.76
C LEU A 252 5.83 -12.46 -27.60
N ASP A 253 5.54 -11.64 -28.61
CA ASP A 253 6.56 -11.00 -29.44
C ASP A 253 7.36 -9.96 -28.62
N GLN A 254 6.70 -9.17 -27.76
CA GLN A 254 7.39 -8.25 -26.84
C GLN A 254 8.18 -9.01 -25.78
N TYR A 255 7.60 -10.06 -25.23
CA TYR A 255 8.29 -10.95 -24.29
C TYR A 255 9.60 -11.47 -24.91
N LYS A 256 9.53 -12.06 -26.09
CA LYS A 256 10.71 -12.59 -26.79
C LYS A 256 11.76 -11.50 -27.03
N TRP A 257 11.35 -10.36 -27.56
CA TRP A 257 12.24 -9.24 -27.86
C TRP A 257 12.96 -8.70 -26.61
N LEU A 258 12.28 -8.62 -25.46
CA LEU A 258 12.88 -8.21 -24.19
C LEU A 258 13.80 -9.30 -23.61
N ARG A 259 13.38 -10.57 -23.66
CA ARG A 259 14.19 -11.69 -23.14
C ARG A 259 15.48 -11.91 -23.93
N GLU A 260 15.50 -11.66 -25.24
CA GLU A 260 16.71 -11.66 -26.06
C GLU A 260 17.75 -10.60 -25.59
N LYS A 261 17.31 -9.58 -24.87
CA LYS A 261 18.14 -8.55 -24.24
C LYS A 261 18.46 -8.82 -22.75
N GLY A 262 18.03 -9.96 -22.22
CA GLY A 262 18.16 -10.29 -20.80
C GLY A 262 17.17 -9.55 -19.89
N ILE A 263 16.19 -8.83 -20.44
CA ILE A 263 15.22 -8.03 -19.71
C ILE A 263 13.97 -8.87 -19.44
N ARG A 264 13.46 -8.79 -18.21
CA ARG A 264 12.24 -9.48 -17.79
C ARG A 264 11.04 -8.56 -17.96
N PRO A 265 10.00 -8.96 -18.73
CA PRO A 265 8.79 -8.16 -18.87
C PRO A 265 7.96 -8.09 -17.60
N MET A 266 7.32 -6.95 -17.42
CA MET A 266 6.23 -6.73 -16.47
C MET A 266 5.01 -6.24 -17.24
N MET A 267 3.80 -6.58 -16.79
CA MET A 267 2.56 -6.11 -17.42
C MET A 267 1.41 -5.98 -16.41
N TYR A 268 0.42 -5.19 -16.75
CA TYR A 268 -0.81 -5.11 -15.96
C TYR A 268 -1.69 -6.34 -16.15
N GLY A 269 -2.42 -6.71 -15.09
CA GLY A 269 -3.18 -7.96 -15.04
C GLY A 269 -4.65 -7.86 -15.46
N ASP A 270 -5.21 -6.66 -15.60
CA ASP A 270 -6.66 -6.45 -15.78
C ASP A 270 -7.25 -7.11 -17.02
N MET A 271 -6.52 -7.09 -18.15
CA MET A 271 -6.95 -7.75 -19.40
C MET A 271 -6.90 -9.28 -19.35
N LEU A 272 -6.24 -9.83 -18.34
CA LEU A 272 -6.09 -11.27 -18.11
C LEU A 272 -7.12 -11.85 -17.14
N LEU A 273 -8.04 -11.02 -16.62
CA LEU A 273 -9.03 -11.39 -15.62
C LEU A 273 -10.45 -11.38 -16.19
N LYS A 274 -11.15 -12.48 -16.02
CA LYS A 274 -12.55 -12.61 -16.46
C LYS A 274 -13.47 -11.59 -15.77
N ASN A 275 -13.26 -11.37 -14.48
CA ASN A 275 -14.12 -10.49 -13.68
C ASN A 275 -13.71 -9.00 -13.73
N HIS A 276 -12.75 -8.66 -14.58
CA HIS A 276 -12.35 -7.27 -14.81
C HIS A 276 -12.42 -6.93 -16.30
N ASN A 277 -11.28 -6.64 -16.95
CA ASN A 277 -11.28 -6.20 -18.35
C ASN A 277 -11.15 -7.34 -19.38
N GLY A 278 -10.95 -8.58 -18.95
CA GLY A 278 -10.65 -9.72 -19.82
C GLY A 278 -11.85 -10.42 -20.46
N ASP A 279 -13.09 -10.11 -20.07
CA ASP A 279 -14.30 -10.75 -20.61
C ASP A 279 -15.49 -9.77 -20.77
N ASP A 280 -15.23 -8.57 -21.21
CA ASP A 280 -16.28 -7.62 -21.55
C ASP A 280 -17.09 -8.14 -22.77
N PRO A 281 -18.43 -8.04 -22.76
CA PRO A 281 -19.29 -8.53 -23.84
C PRO A 281 -19.02 -7.97 -25.23
N GLY A 282 -18.24 -6.88 -25.32
CA GLY A 282 -17.79 -6.33 -26.60
C GLY A 282 -16.61 -7.07 -27.19
N ALA A 283 -15.69 -6.30 -27.74
CA ALA A 283 -14.52 -6.80 -28.47
C ALA A 283 -13.44 -7.50 -27.61
N ARG A 284 -13.59 -7.54 -26.29
CA ARG A 284 -12.65 -8.13 -25.34
C ARG A 284 -13.02 -9.55 -24.88
N LYS A 285 -14.09 -10.11 -25.43
CA LYS A 285 -14.60 -11.41 -25.02
C LYS A 285 -13.51 -12.49 -25.09
N GLY A 286 -13.31 -13.17 -23.97
CA GLY A 286 -12.40 -14.30 -23.86
C GLY A 286 -10.90 -13.92 -23.83
N LEU A 287 -10.50 -12.67 -23.66
CA LEU A 287 -9.09 -12.32 -23.51
C LEU A 287 -8.43 -13.01 -22.31
N TYR A 288 -9.15 -13.16 -21.20
CA TYR A 288 -8.67 -13.88 -20.02
C TYR A 288 -8.22 -15.32 -20.29
N GLU A 289 -8.69 -15.95 -21.38
CA GLU A 289 -8.33 -17.33 -21.73
C GLU A 289 -6.84 -17.48 -22.06
N ILE A 290 -6.19 -16.42 -22.54
CA ILE A 290 -4.76 -16.46 -22.91
C ILE A 290 -3.84 -16.51 -21.70
N THR A 291 -4.30 -16.20 -20.51
CA THR A 291 -3.46 -16.07 -19.31
C THR A 291 -2.61 -17.32 -19.06
N LYS A 292 -3.20 -18.50 -19.30
CA LYS A 292 -2.51 -19.79 -19.14
C LYS A 292 -1.48 -20.09 -20.23
N LEU A 293 -1.46 -19.29 -21.30
CA LEU A 293 -0.55 -19.46 -22.44
C LEU A 293 0.65 -18.52 -22.36
N LEU A 294 0.63 -17.59 -21.40
CA LEU A 294 1.73 -16.65 -21.18
C LEU A 294 2.87 -17.29 -20.38
N PRO A 295 4.13 -16.94 -20.67
CA PRO A 295 5.26 -17.32 -19.84
C PRO A 295 5.09 -16.81 -18.40
N ASN A 296 5.22 -17.70 -17.42
CA ASN A 296 4.98 -17.37 -16.01
C ASN A 296 6.11 -16.58 -15.35
N ASP A 297 7.20 -16.33 -16.07
CA ASP A 297 8.26 -15.43 -15.65
C ASP A 297 7.97 -13.94 -15.99
N ILE A 298 6.85 -13.63 -16.66
CA ILE A 298 6.30 -12.28 -16.70
C ILE A 298 5.85 -11.90 -15.28
N ILE A 299 6.22 -10.70 -14.82
CA ILE A 299 5.73 -10.18 -13.54
C ILE A 299 4.39 -9.49 -13.77
N ILE A 300 3.36 -9.91 -13.06
CA ILE A 300 2.03 -9.29 -13.15
C ILE A 300 1.92 -8.14 -12.12
N ILE A 301 1.66 -6.94 -12.63
CA ILE A 301 1.29 -5.78 -11.81
C ILE A 301 -0.24 -5.78 -11.71
N ASN A 302 -0.74 -6.23 -10.56
CA ASN A 302 -2.18 -6.41 -10.37
C ASN A 302 -2.80 -5.24 -9.59
N TRP A 303 -3.56 -4.42 -10.31
CA TRP A 303 -4.35 -3.33 -9.73
C TRP A 303 -5.84 -3.69 -9.58
N SER A 304 -6.20 -4.92 -9.91
CA SER A 304 -7.58 -5.40 -10.01
C SER A 304 -8.16 -5.90 -8.68
N SER A 305 -7.38 -5.99 -7.61
CA SER A 305 -7.83 -6.59 -6.35
C SER A 305 -9.08 -5.93 -5.74
N GLY A 306 -9.32 -4.64 -6.03
CA GLY A 306 -10.55 -3.95 -5.64
C GLY A 306 -11.78 -4.35 -6.46
N VAL A 307 -11.61 -4.91 -7.64
CA VAL A 307 -12.68 -5.36 -8.56
C VAL A 307 -12.84 -6.87 -8.49
N ASP A 308 -11.72 -7.59 -8.50
CA ASP A 308 -11.64 -9.04 -8.38
C ASP A 308 -10.71 -9.40 -7.21
N PRO A 309 -11.25 -9.64 -6.01
CA PRO A 309 -10.46 -9.92 -4.81
C PRO A 309 -9.60 -11.18 -4.88
N ASP A 310 -9.97 -12.15 -5.69
CA ASP A 310 -9.21 -13.39 -5.88
C ASP A 310 -8.14 -13.27 -6.98
N SER A 311 -7.98 -12.10 -7.59
CA SER A 311 -7.08 -11.90 -8.72
C SER A 311 -5.60 -12.20 -8.40
N ASN A 312 -5.11 -11.80 -7.22
CA ASN A 312 -3.74 -12.13 -6.80
C ASN A 312 -3.53 -13.64 -6.69
N LYS A 313 -4.49 -14.34 -6.07
CA LYS A 313 -4.46 -15.81 -5.94
C LYS A 313 -4.56 -16.51 -7.29
N PHE A 314 -5.38 -15.98 -8.20
CA PHE A 314 -5.50 -16.50 -9.57
C PHE A 314 -4.15 -16.49 -10.29
N PHE A 315 -3.45 -15.36 -10.32
CA PHE A 315 -2.15 -15.26 -10.97
C PHE A 315 -1.08 -16.10 -10.26
N HIS A 316 -1.05 -16.07 -8.92
CA HIS A 316 -0.12 -16.89 -8.15
C HIS A 316 -0.27 -18.38 -8.44
N ASN A 317 -1.50 -18.88 -8.51
CA ASN A 317 -1.78 -20.29 -8.81
C ASN A 317 -1.37 -20.72 -10.23
N LEU A 318 -1.22 -19.76 -11.15
CA LEU A 318 -0.66 -19.98 -12.49
C LEU A 318 0.88 -19.87 -12.52
N GLY A 319 1.51 -19.62 -11.37
CA GLY A 319 2.97 -19.56 -11.23
C GLY A 319 3.59 -18.18 -11.50
N PHE A 320 2.80 -17.13 -11.67
CA PHE A 320 3.31 -15.76 -11.83
C PHE A 320 3.82 -15.18 -10.52
N GLU A 321 4.88 -14.40 -10.58
CA GLU A 321 5.17 -13.42 -9.52
C GLU A 321 4.21 -12.24 -9.66
N VAL A 322 3.57 -11.85 -8.54
CA VAL A 322 2.52 -10.83 -8.53
C VAL A 322 2.95 -9.66 -7.67
N ILE A 323 2.88 -8.45 -8.24
CA ILE A 323 2.96 -7.18 -7.50
C ILE A 323 1.53 -6.67 -7.32
N CYS A 324 1.03 -6.66 -6.09
CA CYS A 324 -0.26 -6.06 -5.78
C CYS A 324 -0.13 -4.54 -5.73
N ALA A 325 -0.60 -3.84 -6.77
CA ALA A 325 -0.52 -2.38 -6.89
C ALA A 325 -1.89 -1.76 -6.58
N SER A 326 -2.12 -1.38 -5.33
CA SER A 326 -3.45 -1.06 -4.82
C SER A 326 -3.62 0.37 -4.26
N ASN A 327 -2.72 1.30 -4.57
CA ASN A 327 -2.83 2.72 -4.19
C ASN A 327 -3.10 2.97 -2.68
N GLY A 328 -2.40 2.24 -1.82
CA GLY A 328 -2.53 2.37 -0.36
C GLY A 328 -3.59 1.47 0.26
N PHE A 329 -4.28 0.66 -0.54
CA PHE A 329 -5.16 -0.37 -0.01
C PHE A 329 -4.36 -1.62 0.35
N ARG A 330 -4.54 -2.11 1.55
CA ARG A 330 -3.87 -3.30 2.03
C ARG A 330 -4.42 -4.54 1.32
N PRO A 331 -3.58 -5.48 0.84
CA PRO A 331 -4.07 -6.72 0.27
C PRO A 331 -4.80 -7.55 1.32
N CYS A 332 -5.73 -8.38 0.86
CA CYS A 332 -6.38 -9.36 1.72
C CYS A 332 -5.34 -10.17 2.49
N VAL A 333 -5.68 -10.63 3.67
CA VAL A 333 -4.77 -11.41 4.50
C VAL A 333 -4.30 -12.68 3.78
N SER A 334 -5.20 -13.35 3.07
CA SER A 334 -4.87 -14.52 2.24
C SER A 334 -3.77 -14.24 1.21
N ASP A 335 -3.66 -13.00 0.74
CA ASP A 335 -2.73 -12.60 -0.31
C ASP A 335 -1.34 -12.28 0.23
N ARG A 336 -1.19 -11.97 1.52
CA ARG A 336 0.08 -11.51 2.12
C ARG A 336 1.22 -12.50 2.00
N ASN A 337 0.92 -13.78 1.88
CA ASN A 337 1.92 -14.84 1.73
C ASN A 337 2.15 -15.28 0.30
N ILE A 338 1.33 -14.81 -0.64
CA ILE A 338 1.39 -15.23 -2.05
C ILE A 338 1.88 -14.14 -3.00
N VAL A 339 1.76 -12.87 -2.63
CA VAL A 339 2.28 -11.78 -3.46
C VAL A 339 3.80 -11.67 -3.32
N SER A 340 4.48 -11.46 -4.43
CA SER A 340 5.94 -11.24 -4.49
C SER A 340 6.31 -9.79 -4.23
N GLY A 341 5.35 -8.89 -4.38
CA GLY A 341 5.53 -7.46 -4.17
C GLY A 341 4.24 -6.73 -3.85
N PHE A 342 4.43 -5.55 -3.30
CA PHE A 342 3.35 -4.61 -3.03
C PHE A 342 3.77 -3.21 -3.44
N GLY A 343 2.80 -2.43 -3.90
CA GLY A 343 3.17 -1.12 -4.36
C GLY A 343 2.02 -0.20 -4.71
N MET A 344 2.40 0.94 -5.24
CA MET A 344 1.52 2.02 -5.62
C MET A 344 1.50 2.16 -7.14
N LEU A 345 0.31 2.19 -7.70
CA LEU A 345 0.06 2.58 -9.08
C LEU A 345 -0.40 4.03 -9.09
N CYS A 346 0.42 4.90 -9.65
CA CYS A 346 0.07 6.32 -9.81
C CYS A 346 -0.50 6.54 -11.21
N TYR A 347 -1.80 6.82 -11.30
CA TYR A 347 -2.45 7.12 -12.57
C TYR A 347 -2.14 8.55 -13.01
N GLY A 348 -1.22 8.72 -13.97
CA GLY A 348 -1.11 9.90 -14.83
C GLY A 348 -0.86 11.24 -14.14
N PHE A 349 -0.64 11.25 -12.84
CA PHE A 349 -0.40 12.44 -12.07
C PHE A 349 0.81 12.21 -11.19
N SER A 350 1.92 12.85 -11.53
CA SER A 350 2.95 13.00 -10.52
C SER A 350 2.29 13.61 -9.27
N PHE A 351 2.68 13.18 -8.09
CA PHE A 351 2.19 13.77 -6.83
C PHE A 351 2.34 15.30 -6.77
N LEU A 352 3.22 15.88 -7.57
CA LEU A 352 3.32 17.31 -7.81
C LEU A 352 2.06 17.94 -8.39
N MET A 353 1.49 17.30 -9.41
CA MET A 353 0.31 17.85 -10.10
C MET A 353 -0.95 17.75 -9.24
N SER A 354 -1.00 16.79 -8.33
CA SER A 354 -2.10 16.63 -7.38
C SER A 354 -1.97 17.56 -6.16
N GLY A 355 -0.90 18.38 -6.09
CA GLY A 355 -0.63 19.22 -4.92
C GLY A 355 -0.28 18.43 -3.65
N ILE A 356 0.11 17.17 -3.79
CA ILE A 356 0.46 16.30 -2.66
C ILE A 356 1.83 16.65 -2.10
N VAL A 357 2.75 17.09 -2.97
CA VAL A 357 4.07 17.59 -2.60
C VAL A 357 4.18 19.05 -3.05
N ASN A 358 4.47 19.95 -2.14
CA ASN A 358 4.75 21.34 -2.45
C ASN A 358 6.18 21.51 -2.98
N ASP A 359 6.48 22.68 -3.55
CA ASP A 359 7.81 23.01 -4.08
C ASP A 359 8.93 22.97 -3.03
N ASP A 360 8.59 23.09 -1.74
CA ASP A 360 9.49 22.96 -0.60
C ASP A 360 9.58 21.53 -0.05
N PHE A 361 9.03 20.53 -0.78
CA PHE A 361 8.93 19.11 -0.37
C PHE A 361 8.16 18.89 0.92
N THR A 362 7.31 19.83 1.33
CA THR A 362 6.30 19.58 2.36
C THR A 362 5.11 18.84 1.76
N LEU A 363 4.47 18.04 2.58
CA LEU A 363 3.50 17.04 2.14
C LEU A 363 2.08 17.53 2.32
N ASN A 364 1.28 17.37 1.28
CA ASN A 364 -0.15 17.55 1.32
C ASN A 364 -0.91 16.23 1.53
N TYR A 365 -2.21 16.30 1.66
CA TYR A 365 -3.15 15.29 2.15
C TYR A 365 -3.11 13.88 1.49
N GLY A 366 -2.64 13.70 0.26
CA GLY A 366 -2.58 12.40 -0.41
C GLY A 366 -1.39 11.51 -0.03
N TYR A 367 -0.52 11.98 0.82
CA TYR A 367 0.71 11.30 1.19
C TYR A 367 0.52 10.11 2.13
N THR A 368 -0.58 10.05 2.84
CA THR A 368 -0.93 8.89 3.67
C THR A 368 -0.98 7.60 2.88
N SER A 369 -1.47 7.62 1.64
CA SER A 369 -1.48 6.46 0.75
C SER A 369 -0.07 5.97 0.43
N LEU A 370 0.86 6.89 0.15
CA LEU A 370 2.25 6.54 -0.11
C LEU A 370 2.93 5.90 1.12
N LEU A 371 2.80 6.56 2.28
CA LEU A 371 3.41 6.07 3.52
C LEU A 371 2.86 4.71 3.94
N ARG A 372 1.55 4.48 3.78
CA ARG A 372 0.94 3.18 4.01
C ARG A 372 1.42 2.13 3.03
N THR A 373 1.48 2.48 1.75
CA THR A 373 2.00 1.58 0.75
C THR A 373 3.43 1.18 1.07
N ALA A 374 4.26 2.12 1.49
CA ALA A 374 5.64 1.87 1.89
C ALA A 374 5.73 0.95 3.12
N ASP A 375 4.91 1.23 4.15
CA ASP A 375 4.85 0.38 5.35
C ASP A 375 4.39 -1.04 5.02
N TYR A 376 3.33 -1.19 4.24
CA TYR A 376 2.84 -2.50 3.82
C TYR A 376 3.81 -3.24 2.90
N ALA A 377 4.49 -2.54 2.02
CA ALA A 377 5.51 -3.14 1.16
C ALA A 377 6.72 -3.66 1.95
N TRP A 378 7.04 -3.02 3.07
CA TRP A 378 8.11 -3.44 3.96
C TRP A 378 7.65 -4.50 4.97
N ASN A 379 6.47 -4.36 5.55
CA ASN A 379 5.94 -5.17 6.67
C ASN A 379 4.57 -5.79 6.36
N ILE A 380 4.39 -6.42 5.20
CA ILE A 380 3.07 -6.93 4.79
C ILE A 380 2.55 -8.03 5.74
N LYS A 381 3.43 -8.81 6.33
CA LYS A 381 3.10 -9.91 7.25
C LYS A 381 2.75 -9.42 8.65
N ASN A 382 3.23 -8.23 9.02
CA ASN A 382 3.10 -7.70 10.36
C ASN A 382 2.37 -6.36 10.31
N ASP A 383 1.37 -6.19 11.17
CA ASP A 383 0.65 -4.94 11.29
C ASP A 383 1.38 -4.00 12.25
N THR A 384 2.20 -3.10 11.70
CA THR A 384 3.00 -2.17 12.50
C THR A 384 2.21 -0.96 12.99
N GLY A 385 1.02 -0.74 12.40
CA GLY A 385 0.20 0.40 12.76
C GLY A 385 0.78 1.74 12.33
N PHE A 386 0.52 2.15 11.09
CA PHE A 386 0.85 3.51 10.67
C PHE A 386 0.02 4.53 11.48
N PRO A 387 0.63 5.52 12.15
CA PRO A 387 -0.08 6.51 12.96
C PRO A 387 -0.73 7.60 12.09
N VAL A 388 -1.75 7.23 11.32
CA VAL A 388 -2.47 8.12 10.39
C VAL A 388 -2.97 9.38 11.09
N GLN A 389 -3.49 9.25 12.31
CA GLN A 389 -4.03 10.36 13.05
C GLN A 389 -2.97 11.38 13.51
N GLU A 390 -1.78 10.91 13.84
CA GLU A 390 -0.67 11.79 14.18
C GLU A 390 -0.22 12.56 12.94
N PHE A 391 -0.21 11.91 11.78
CA PHE A 391 0.02 12.55 10.50
C PHE A 391 -1.04 13.62 10.20
N GLU A 392 -2.32 13.31 10.36
CA GLU A 392 -3.42 14.23 10.11
C GLU A 392 -3.40 15.43 11.07
N ARG A 393 -3.11 15.20 12.36
CA ARG A 393 -2.98 16.29 13.36
C ARG A 393 -1.87 17.27 13.00
N ASN A 394 -0.75 16.76 12.56
CA ASN A 394 0.41 17.57 12.21
C ASN A 394 0.29 18.17 10.80
N LYS A 395 -0.86 17.99 10.12
CA LYS A 395 -1.13 18.48 8.75
C LYS A 395 0.01 18.15 7.78
N GLY A 396 0.54 16.92 7.88
CA GLY A 396 1.68 16.49 7.09
C GLY A 396 3.02 17.15 7.46
N LYS A 397 3.04 18.09 8.41
CA LYS A 397 4.28 18.63 8.92
C LYS A 397 4.88 17.62 9.89
N ASN A 398 6.11 17.22 9.66
CA ASN A 398 6.93 16.53 10.66
C ASN A 398 6.64 15.03 10.87
N VAL A 399 5.97 14.35 9.96
CA VAL A 399 5.85 12.90 10.04
C VAL A 399 6.98 12.23 9.27
N CYS A 400 7.91 11.68 10.02
CA CYS A 400 8.79 10.64 9.52
C CYS A 400 7.99 9.35 9.53
N ALA A 401 7.94 8.63 8.42
CA ALA A 401 7.39 7.28 8.41
C ALA A 401 8.29 6.38 9.24
N ILE A 402 7.96 6.24 10.51
CA ILE A 402 8.61 5.29 11.42
C ILE A 402 7.99 3.90 11.27
N GLY A 403 6.96 3.78 10.42
CA GLY A 403 6.19 2.57 10.24
C GLY A 403 6.93 1.38 9.62
N SER A 404 8.14 1.58 9.11
CA SER A 404 8.90 0.52 8.44
C SER A 404 9.81 -0.30 9.35
N VAL A 405 9.67 -0.22 10.67
CA VAL A 405 10.44 -1.02 11.61
C VAL A 405 9.57 -2.16 12.16
N LYS A 406 10.05 -3.40 12.02
CA LYS A 406 9.34 -4.55 12.59
C LYS A 406 9.21 -4.41 14.11
N PRO A 407 8.00 -4.57 14.67
CA PRO A 407 7.82 -4.54 16.11
C PRO A 407 8.58 -5.71 16.76
N ASN A 408 9.22 -5.43 17.89
CA ASN A 408 9.90 -6.45 18.65
C ASN A 408 8.87 -7.39 19.33
N PRO A 409 8.76 -8.67 18.95
CA PRO A 409 7.79 -9.60 19.52
C PRO A 409 8.03 -9.90 21.01
N HIS A 410 9.21 -9.57 21.54
CA HIS A 410 9.58 -9.83 22.94
C HIS A 410 9.14 -8.72 23.91
N ARG A 411 8.48 -7.65 23.46
CA ARG A 411 7.94 -6.59 24.34
C ARG A 411 6.46 -6.82 24.70
N SER A 412 6.08 -8.02 25.07
CA SER A 412 4.72 -8.30 25.62
C SER A 412 4.39 -7.47 26.84
N SER A 413 5.39 -7.03 27.63
CA SER A 413 5.22 -6.15 28.79
C SER A 413 4.79 -4.71 28.45
N ALA A 414 4.83 -4.31 27.17
CA ALA A 414 4.38 -2.99 26.75
C ALA A 414 2.85 -2.89 26.57
N PHE A 415 2.15 -4.02 26.56
CA PHE A 415 0.71 -4.06 26.34
C PHE A 415 -0.03 -4.49 27.61
N GLN A 416 -1.15 -3.82 27.84
CA GLN A 416 -2.08 -4.11 28.93
C GLN A 416 -3.46 -4.36 28.34
N ILE A 417 -4.01 -5.55 28.56
CA ILE A 417 -5.38 -5.88 28.17
C ILE A 417 -6.33 -5.12 29.11
N ILE A 418 -7.28 -4.40 28.53
CA ILE A 418 -8.37 -3.77 29.27
C ILE A 418 -9.56 -4.73 29.24
N SER A 419 -9.81 -5.36 30.39
CA SER A 419 -10.88 -6.35 30.46
C SER A 419 -12.25 -5.71 30.30
N LEU A 420 -13.01 -6.23 29.34
CA LEU A 420 -14.37 -5.77 29.04
C LEU A 420 -15.47 -6.54 29.80
N ARG A 421 -15.13 -7.51 30.66
CA ARG A 421 -16.09 -8.43 31.32
C ARG A 421 -17.28 -7.74 31.97
N LYS A 422 -17.05 -6.61 32.62
CA LYS A 422 -18.11 -5.85 33.30
C LYS A 422 -18.88 -4.85 32.41
N TYR A 423 -18.45 -4.70 31.15
CA TYR A 423 -19.01 -3.68 30.24
C TYR A 423 -19.75 -4.30 29.05
N VAL A 424 -19.54 -5.60 28.78
CA VAL A 424 -20.24 -6.27 27.69
C VAL A 424 -21.73 -6.34 27.94
N ASN A 425 -22.52 -6.05 26.92
CA ASN A 425 -23.97 -5.94 27.01
C ASN A 425 -24.73 -6.91 26.10
N SER A 426 -24.02 -7.58 25.16
CA SER A 426 -24.65 -8.45 24.16
C SER A 426 -23.71 -9.58 23.69
N ASN A 427 -24.22 -10.46 22.85
CA ASN A 427 -23.44 -11.40 22.06
C ASN A 427 -23.65 -11.17 20.55
N LEU A 428 -22.75 -11.70 19.72
CA LEU A 428 -22.79 -11.44 18.28
C LEU A 428 -24.00 -12.09 17.61
N LYS A 429 -24.42 -13.26 18.07
CA LYS A 429 -25.53 -14.02 17.49
C LYS A 429 -26.85 -13.28 17.58
N ASP A 430 -27.06 -12.53 18.67
CA ASP A 430 -28.28 -11.73 18.86
C ASP A 430 -28.37 -10.58 17.86
N ILE A 431 -27.22 -10.07 17.41
CA ILE A 431 -27.13 -8.92 16.49
C ILE A 431 -27.17 -9.38 15.03
N THR A 432 -26.38 -10.41 14.69
CA THR A 432 -26.13 -10.81 13.30
C THR A 432 -26.85 -12.11 12.91
N GLY A 433 -27.34 -12.84 13.89
CA GLY A 433 -27.89 -14.20 13.73
C GLY A 433 -26.81 -15.27 13.51
N ALA A 434 -25.51 -14.95 13.69
CA ALA A 434 -24.39 -15.86 13.47
C ALA A 434 -23.25 -15.64 14.48
N GLU A 435 -22.46 -16.69 14.73
CA GLU A 435 -21.27 -16.63 15.57
C GLU A 435 -19.99 -16.73 14.73
N LEU A 436 -18.90 -16.06 15.17
CA LEU A 436 -17.61 -16.18 14.50
C LEU A 436 -16.89 -17.46 14.92
N LYS A 437 -16.33 -18.19 13.96
CA LYS A 437 -15.47 -19.35 14.21
C LYS A 437 -14.05 -18.90 14.61
N ILE A 438 -13.93 -18.08 15.64
CA ILE A 438 -12.63 -17.64 16.14
C ILE A 438 -12.05 -18.75 17.01
N SER A 439 -10.93 -19.35 16.59
CA SER A 439 -10.18 -20.26 17.46
C SER A 439 -9.57 -19.48 18.62
N SER A 440 -9.84 -19.92 19.80
CA SER A 440 -9.79 -19.22 21.09
C SER A 440 -8.41 -18.79 21.58
N ALA A 441 -7.37 -18.71 20.84
CA ALA A 441 -6.09 -18.56 21.51
C ALA A 441 -4.99 -17.79 20.82
N LYS A 442 -5.08 -17.45 19.58
CA LYS A 442 -3.98 -16.72 18.93
C LYS A 442 -4.50 -15.70 17.95
N ASN A 443 -4.11 -14.47 18.17
CA ASN A 443 -4.18 -13.41 17.18
C ASN A 443 -3.66 -13.95 15.84
N GLN A 444 -4.49 -14.00 14.83
CA GLN A 444 -4.02 -14.39 13.50
C GLN A 444 -3.15 -13.28 12.90
N PHE A 445 -3.33 -12.05 13.36
CA PHE A 445 -2.70 -10.87 12.78
C PHE A 445 -2.32 -9.86 13.85
N GLY A 446 -1.02 -9.56 13.92
CA GLY A 446 -0.48 -8.53 14.78
C GLY A 446 0.06 -9.04 16.13
N PHE A 447 0.87 -8.18 16.75
CA PHE A 447 1.55 -8.45 18.03
C PHE A 447 0.74 -8.00 19.22
N ILE A 448 -0.46 -7.47 19.01
CA ILE A 448 -1.24 -6.84 20.05
C ILE A 448 -2.10 -7.91 20.70
N PRO A 449 -1.84 -8.23 21.98
CA PRO A 449 -2.66 -9.20 22.69
C PRO A 449 -4.07 -8.65 22.85
N MET A 450 -5.09 -9.45 22.51
CA MET A 450 -6.49 -9.11 22.64
C MET A 450 -7.22 -10.21 23.44
N GLU A 451 -8.03 -9.82 24.44
CA GLU A 451 -8.91 -10.74 25.14
C GLU A 451 -10.28 -10.72 24.46
N ILE A 452 -10.58 -11.73 23.66
CA ILE A 452 -11.91 -11.94 23.07
C ILE A 452 -12.70 -12.83 24.02
N LEU A 453 -13.75 -12.29 24.61
CA LEU A 453 -14.60 -13.01 25.54
C LEU A 453 -15.48 -14.03 24.82
N LYS A 454 -15.75 -15.16 25.48
CA LYS A 454 -16.70 -16.15 25.00
C LYS A 454 -18.01 -16.01 25.76
N PRO A 455 -19.17 -16.09 25.09
CA PRO A 455 -20.46 -15.94 25.74
C PRO A 455 -20.63 -16.84 26.97
N LYS A 456 -20.35 -18.14 26.86
CA LYS A 456 -20.45 -19.13 27.94
C LYS A 456 -19.59 -18.84 29.18
N GLU A 457 -18.55 -18.03 29.03
CA GLU A 457 -17.64 -17.69 30.12
C GLU A 457 -18.02 -16.37 30.81
N ASN A 458 -19.05 -15.67 30.34
CA ASN A 458 -19.43 -14.34 30.83
C ASN A 458 -20.96 -14.07 30.67
N GLU A 459 -21.79 -14.89 31.29
CA GLU A 459 -23.26 -14.71 31.33
C GLU A 459 -23.89 -14.51 29.95
N GLU A 460 -23.45 -15.30 28.96
CA GLU A 460 -23.87 -15.25 27.56
C GLU A 460 -23.59 -13.91 26.84
N LYS A 461 -22.76 -13.03 27.42
CA LYS A 461 -22.33 -11.76 26.82
C LYS A 461 -20.84 -11.76 26.51
N SER A 462 -20.45 -11.28 25.35
CA SER A 462 -19.05 -11.35 24.91
C SER A 462 -18.51 -10.07 24.27
N LEU A 463 -19.36 -9.08 24.03
CA LEU A 463 -18.99 -7.87 23.31
C LEU A 463 -19.84 -6.67 23.73
N ILE A 464 -19.33 -5.49 23.40
CA ILE A 464 -20.04 -4.23 23.57
C ILE A 464 -20.72 -3.89 22.25
N VAL A 465 -22.04 -3.69 22.32
CA VAL A 465 -22.86 -3.17 21.22
C VAL A 465 -23.25 -1.75 21.56
N LEU A 466 -22.98 -0.82 20.64
CA LEU A 466 -23.42 0.55 20.79
C LEU A 466 -24.73 0.74 20.04
N ASN A 467 -25.80 0.89 20.81
CA ASN A 467 -27.16 1.09 20.31
C ASN A 467 -27.61 2.55 20.54
N SER A 468 -28.45 3.10 19.65
CA SER A 468 -28.92 4.48 19.72
C SER A 468 -29.82 4.77 20.94
N GLU A 469 -30.46 3.73 21.48
CA GLU A 469 -31.39 3.83 22.63
C GLU A 469 -30.69 3.71 23.99
N GLU A 470 -29.40 3.30 24.00
CA GLU A 470 -28.65 3.08 25.22
C GLU A 470 -27.77 4.27 25.59
N LYS A 471 -27.53 4.43 26.89
CA LYS A 471 -26.58 5.43 27.40
C LYS A 471 -25.16 5.10 26.92
N PRO A 472 -24.30 6.13 26.78
CA PRO A 472 -22.87 5.91 26.53
C PRO A 472 -22.27 4.93 27.56
N ILE A 473 -21.33 4.09 27.11
CA ILE A 473 -20.64 3.14 27.96
C ILE A 473 -19.32 3.76 28.44
N ASP A 474 -19.18 3.85 29.75
CA ASP A 474 -18.00 4.39 30.41
C ASP A 474 -17.07 3.26 30.84
N ILE A 475 -15.87 3.20 30.25
CA ILE A 475 -14.83 2.22 30.61
C ILE A 475 -13.78 2.91 31.45
N GLU A 476 -13.64 2.53 32.71
CA GLU A 476 -12.63 3.07 33.63
C GLU A 476 -11.23 2.56 33.25
N ILE A 477 -10.27 3.47 33.21
CA ILE A 477 -8.88 3.22 32.83
C ILE A 477 -7.91 3.54 33.98
N ASN A 478 -7.88 4.79 34.41
CA ASN A 478 -7.06 5.34 35.52
C ASN A 478 -5.54 5.17 35.34
N GLU A 479 -5.06 5.04 34.10
CA GLU A 479 -3.65 4.85 33.76
C GLU A 479 -3.23 5.73 32.58
N PRO A 480 -1.95 6.09 32.49
CA PRO A 480 -1.41 6.78 31.32
C PRO A 480 -0.99 5.76 30.24
N PHE A 481 -1.48 5.92 29.03
CA PHE A 481 -1.13 5.08 27.89
C PHE A 481 -0.71 5.91 26.69
N SER A 482 0.23 5.39 25.90
CA SER A 482 0.67 6.01 24.65
C SER A 482 -0.28 5.73 23.49
N SER A 483 -0.94 4.58 23.50
CA SER A 483 -1.94 4.19 22.49
C SER A 483 -2.99 3.26 23.09
N ILE A 484 -4.18 3.27 22.49
CA ILE A 484 -5.25 2.31 22.79
C ILE A 484 -5.72 1.68 21.50
N TYR A 485 -5.78 0.36 21.50
CA TYR A 485 -6.18 -0.48 20.36
C TYR A 485 -7.57 -1.01 20.60
N PHE A 486 -8.43 -0.84 19.61
CA PHE A 486 -9.79 -1.38 19.59
C PHE A 486 -9.84 -2.51 18.58
N LEU A 487 -10.33 -3.68 19.02
CA LEU A 487 -10.79 -4.70 18.12
C LEU A 487 -12.29 -4.49 17.94
N HIS A 488 -12.68 -4.07 16.75
CA HIS A 488 -14.06 -3.68 16.50
C HIS A 488 -14.51 -4.08 15.08
N GLY A 489 -15.78 -3.88 14.84
CA GLY A 489 -16.44 -3.99 13.56
C GLY A 489 -17.81 -3.35 13.63
N CYS A 490 -18.51 -3.28 12.53
CA CYS A 490 -19.90 -2.88 12.56
C CYS A 490 -20.80 -3.92 11.89
N TYR A 491 -22.06 -3.83 12.15
CA TYR A 491 -23.10 -4.58 11.47
C TYR A 491 -24.12 -3.63 10.87
N ILE A 492 -24.42 -3.82 9.60
CA ILE A 492 -25.45 -3.05 8.91
C ILE A 492 -26.62 -4.01 8.64
N PRO A 493 -27.81 -3.78 9.22
CA PRO A 493 -29.00 -4.59 8.96
C PRO A 493 -29.27 -4.73 7.46
N LYS A 494 -29.63 -5.93 7.02
CA LYS A 494 -29.74 -6.24 5.58
C LYS A 494 -30.70 -5.30 4.85
N GLU A 495 -31.82 -4.97 5.48
CA GLU A 495 -32.86 -4.08 4.97
C GLU A 495 -32.44 -2.60 4.88
N LYS A 496 -31.37 -2.22 5.58
CA LYS A 496 -30.82 -0.84 5.60
C LYS A 496 -29.57 -0.68 4.75
N ARG A 497 -29.01 -1.75 4.22
CA ARG A 497 -27.72 -1.73 3.52
C ARG A 497 -27.72 -0.84 2.28
N GLU A 498 -28.73 -0.93 1.44
CA GLU A 498 -28.78 -0.16 0.20
C GLU A 498 -28.81 1.35 0.48
N GLU A 499 -29.65 1.77 1.41
CA GLU A 499 -29.74 3.16 1.85
C GLU A 499 -28.45 3.65 2.48
N PHE A 500 -27.88 2.86 3.39
CA PHE A 500 -26.63 3.19 4.06
C PHE A 500 -25.47 3.35 3.07
N PHE A 501 -25.32 2.43 2.11
CA PHE A 501 -24.27 2.52 1.10
C PHE A 501 -24.47 3.69 0.14
N LYS A 502 -25.70 4.03 -0.19
CA LYS A 502 -26.01 5.22 -0.98
C LYS A 502 -25.64 6.51 -0.23
N GLN A 503 -25.91 6.58 1.05
CA GLN A 503 -25.52 7.71 1.89
C GLN A 503 -24.00 7.75 2.08
N SER A 504 -23.36 6.61 2.31
CA SER A 504 -21.91 6.53 2.55
C SER A 504 -21.07 6.99 1.36
N SER A 505 -21.56 6.83 0.14
CA SER A 505 -20.87 7.30 -1.08
C SER A 505 -20.69 8.83 -1.16
N ASN A 506 -21.46 9.58 -0.38
CA ASN A 506 -21.37 11.04 -0.30
C ASN A 506 -20.33 11.53 0.74
N PHE A 507 -19.74 10.64 1.51
CA PHE A 507 -18.78 10.99 2.55
C PHE A 507 -17.37 10.56 2.19
N ILE A 508 -16.56 11.48 1.70
CA ILE A 508 -15.13 11.25 1.34
C ILE A 508 -14.34 10.70 2.55
N TRP A 509 -14.76 11.05 3.77
CA TRP A 509 -14.10 10.68 5.04
C TRP A 509 -14.82 9.59 5.82
N GLY A 510 -15.67 8.81 5.17
CA GLY A 510 -16.46 7.76 5.82
C GLY A 510 -17.57 8.29 6.75
N VAL A 511 -18.58 7.45 6.99
CA VAL A 511 -19.71 7.79 7.88
C VAL A 511 -19.32 7.53 9.33
N PRO A 512 -19.42 8.51 10.25
CA PRO A 512 -19.17 8.27 11.67
C PRO A 512 -20.26 7.34 12.25
N ILE A 513 -19.85 6.18 12.78
CA ILE A 513 -20.74 5.19 13.39
C ILE A 513 -20.74 5.30 14.90
N ALA A 514 -19.59 5.59 15.49
CA ALA A 514 -19.42 5.74 16.92
C ALA A 514 -18.35 6.79 17.25
N THR A 515 -18.42 7.35 18.43
CA THR A 515 -17.39 8.21 19.00
C THR A 515 -16.72 7.50 20.17
N TYR A 516 -15.39 7.64 20.26
CA TYR A 516 -14.56 7.19 21.38
C TYR A 516 -13.93 8.42 22.03
N THR A 517 -14.40 8.78 23.22
CA THR A 517 -13.93 9.95 23.96
C THR A 517 -13.07 9.53 25.13
N PHE A 518 -11.84 10.02 25.19
CA PHE A 518 -10.85 9.74 26.23
C PHE A 518 -10.82 10.92 27.19
N VAL A 519 -11.30 10.72 28.42
CA VAL A 519 -11.35 11.74 29.45
C VAL A 519 -10.15 11.58 30.36
N TYR A 520 -9.33 12.60 30.50
CA TYR A 520 -8.18 12.61 31.39
C TYR A 520 -8.55 12.97 32.86
N GLU A 521 -7.61 12.74 33.75
CA GLU A 521 -7.78 13.00 35.17
C GLU A 521 -8.06 14.51 35.49
N ASP A 522 -7.50 15.40 34.65
CA ASP A 522 -7.74 16.86 34.73
C ASP A 522 -9.07 17.30 34.06
N ASN A 523 -9.95 16.35 33.71
CA ASN A 523 -11.21 16.53 33.00
C ASN A 523 -11.07 17.13 31.56
N THR A 524 -9.88 17.32 31.05
CA THR A 524 -9.71 17.53 29.60
C THR A 524 -10.01 16.25 28.86
N TRP A 525 -10.29 16.34 27.57
CA TRP A 525 -10.66 15.16 26.78
C TRP A 525 -10.17 15.24 25.33
N GLU A 526 -10.01 14.09 24.74
CA GLU A 526 -9.78 13.87 23.31
C GLU A 526 -10.85 12.95 22.74
N ARG A 527 -11.19 13.13 21.47
CA ARG A 527 -12.21 12.32 20.79
C ARG A 527 -11.73 11.85 19.44
N THR A 528 -12.06 10.61 19.14
CA THR A 528 -11.94 10.05 17.79
C THR A 528 -13.27 9.41 17.37
N GLU A 529 -13.41 9.12 16.08
CA GLU A 529 -14.62 8.53 15.53
C GLU A 529 -14.30 7.21 14.84
N ALA A 530 -15.12 6.20 15.10
CA ALA A 530 -15.18 5.01 14.27
C ALA A 530 -15.99 5.35 13.02
N ARG A 531 -15.29 5.48 11.87
CA ARG A 531 -15.89 5.88 10.60
C ARG A 531 -15.92 4.71 9.63
N PHE A 532 -17.13 4.40 9.15
CA PHE A 532 -17.30 3.37 8.13
C PHE A 532 -16.53 3.71 6.86
N GLY A 533 -15.72 2.77 6.42
CA GLY A 533 -14.90 2.97 5.26
C GLY A 533 -13.53 3.60 5.54
N LEU A 534 -13.27 4.10 6.74
CA LEU A 534 -11.99 4.68 7.11
C LEU A 534 -11.24 3.80 8.11
N ASN A 535 -11.86 3.42 9.21
CA ASN A 535 -11.24 2.61 10.27
C ASN A 535 -12.13 1.49 10.82
N ILE A 536 -13.36 1.36 10.34
CA ILE A 536 -14.29 0.29 10.67
C ILE A 536 -15.10 -0.14 9.44
N LEU A 537 -15.38 -1.44 9.30
CA LEU A 537 -16.26 -1.99 8.25
C LEU A 537 -17.25 -2.99 8.82
N ASP A 538 -18.18 -3.42 7.95
CA ASP A 538 -19.10 -4.51 8.24
C ASP A 538 -18.33 -5.81 8.50
N ILE A 539 -18.65 -6.48 9.61
CA ILE A 539 -18.05 -7.76 9.98
C ILE A 539 -18.43 -8.90 9.02
N SER A 540 -19.51 -8.74 8.27
CA SER A 540 -19.99 -9.69 7.25
C SER A 540 -20.38 -8.95 5.98
N PRO A 541 -19.43 -8.37 5.26
CA PRO A 541 -19.71 -7.53 4.11
C PRO A 541 -20.36 -8.35 2.98
N PRO A 542 -21.36 -7.78 2.27
CA PRO A 542 -22.09 -8.47 1.21
C PRO A 542 -21.23 -8.77 -0.02
N ASN A 543 -20.15 -8.04 -0.20
CA ASN A 543 -19.16 -8.27 -1.24
C ASN A 543 -17.77 -7.87 -0.75
N LEU A 544 -16.74 -8.41 -1.39
CA LEU A 544 -15.35 -8.19 -1.02
C LEU A 544 -14.83 -6.79 -1.40
N ARG A 545 -15.53 -6.04 -2.28
CA ARG A 545 -15.15 -4.67 -2.67
C ARG A 545 -15.09 -3.70 -1.49
N SER A 546 -15.96 -3.88 -0.50
CA SER A 546 -15.97 -3.04 0.70
C SER A 546 -14.73 -3.22 1.60
N ARG A 547 -13.84 -4.17 1.30
CA ARG A 547 -12.63 -4.46 2.07
C ARG A 547 -11.44 -3.55 1.79
N TYR A 548 -11.44 -2.86 0.64
CA TYR A 548 -10.28 -2.09 0.18
C TYR A 548 -10.42 -0.61 0.55
N MET A 549 -10.45 -0.33 1.84
CA MET A 549 -10.46 1.06 2.29
C MET A 549 -9.21 1.40 3.09
N SER A 550 -8.82 2.64 3.02
CA SER A 550 -7.46 3.11 3.21
C SER A 550 -6.84 2.97 4.61
N ASP A 551 -7.63 2.82 5.70
CA ASP A 551 -7.13 2.81 7.08
C ASP A 551 -7.46 1.53 7.86
N ILE A 552 -8.16 0.60 7.21
CA ILE A 552 -8.68 -0.56 7.90
C ILE A 552 -7.60 -1.62 8.05
N ARG A 553 -7.36 -2.00 9.28
CA ARG A 553 -6.48 -3.10 9.64
C ARG A 553 -7.30 -4.33 9.95
N TYR A 554 -7.03 -5.40 9.24
CA TYR A 554 -7.61 -6.68 9.57
C TYR A 554 -6.88 -7.28 10.77
N PHE A 555 -7.61 -7.58 11.82
CA PHE A 555 -7.11 -8.35 12.94
C PHE A 555 -7.35 -9.85 12.71
N TRP A 556 -8.52 -10.19 12.21
CA TRP A 556 -8.93 -11.55 11.97
C TRP A 556 -9.78 -11.65 10.70
N GLU A 557 -9.54 -12.67 9.93
CA GLU A 557 -10.34 -13.09 8.77
C GLU A 557 -10.66 -14.56 8.90
N GLY A 558 -11.93 -14.93 8.70
CA GLY A 558 -12.40 -16.30 8.79
C GLY A 558 -13.86 -16.41 8.36
N GLU A 559 -14.55 -17.34 8.96
CA GLU A 559 -15.94 -17.63 8.67
C GLU A 559 -16.79 -17.56 9.95
N ASN A 560 -18.09 -17.30 9.77
CA ASN A 560 -19.06 -17.49 10.82
C ASN A 560 -19.57 -18.96 10.83
N ASP A 561 -20.46 -19.29 11.77
CA ASP A 561 -21.08 -20.61 11.92
C ASP A 561 -21.99 -21.01 10.73
N LYS A 562 -22.29 -20.07 9.83
CA LYS A 562 -23.02 -20.28 8.57
C LYS A 562 -22.11 -20.34 7.34
N GLU A 563 -20.80 -20.52 7.54
CA GLU A 563 -19.79 -20.60 6.49
C GLU A 563 -19.70 -19.34 5.59
N GLN A 564 -20.08 -18.19 6.15
CA GLN A 564 -19.99 -16.92 5.45
C GLN A 564 -18.71 -16.19 5.88
N PRO A 565 -18.01 -15.50 4.96
CA PRO A 565 -16.85 -14.72 5.28
C PRO A 565 -17.12 -13.68 6.37
N ALA A 566 -16.20 -13.58 7.33
CA ALA A 566 -16.32 -12.66 8.45
C ALA A 566 -14.97 -12.05 8.82
N PHE A 567 -15.00 -10.83 9.34
CA PHE A 567 -13.81 -10.02 9.58
C PHE A 567 -13.89 -9.24 10.86
N LEU A 568 -12.74 -9.10 11.53
CA LEU A 568 -12.57 -8.15 12.63
C LEU A 568 -11.46 -7.18 12.29
N TYR A 569 -11.64 -5.94 12.71
CA TYR A 569 -10.78 -4.82 12.36
C TYR A 569 -10.11 -4.26 13.60
N GLN A 570 -8.85 -3.87 13.46
CA GLN A 570 -8.09 -3.23 14.51
C GLN A 570 -7.95 -1.75 14.22
N TYR A 571 -8.26 -0.94 15.22
CA TYR A 571 -8.05 0.49 15.19
C TYR A 571 -7.13 0.92 16.34
N GLU A 572 -6.10 1.70 16.04
CA GLU A 572 -5.20 2.31 17.02
C GLU A 572 -5.53 3.78 17.18
N TRP A 573 -5.84 4.17 18.40
CA TRP A 573 -5.84 5.57 18.80
C TRP A 573 -4.52 5.91 19.49
N VAL A 574 -3.75 6.86 18.93
CA VAL A 574 -2.51 7.36 19.50
C VAL A 574 -2.84 8.51 20.45
N ASN A 575 -2.45 8.38 21.71
CA ASN A 575 -2.72 9.40 22.72
C ASN A 575 -1.83 10.64 22.51
N PRO A 576 -2.41 11.82 22.22
CA PRO A 576 -1.63 13.04 22.07
C PRO A 576 -1.00 13.53 23.39
N ASN A 577 -1.50 13.02 24.53
CA ASN A 577 -1.05 13.37 25.85
C ASN A 577 -0.60 12.12 26.64
N PRO A 578 0.46 11.40 26.20
CA PRO A 578 0.80 10.07 26.72
C PRO A 578 1.22 10.08 28.19
N ASN A 579 1.56 11.23 28.76
CA ASN A 579 1.91 11.41 30.17
C ASN A 579 0.71 11.72 31.07
N LYS A 580 -0.47 12.02 30.48
CA LYS A 580 -1.69 12.22 31.25
C LYS A 580 -2.39 10.90 31.51
N LYS A 581 -2.86 10.68 32.70
CA LYS A 581 -3.72 9.54 33.01
C LYS A 581 -5.07 9.69 32.33
N ILE A 582 -5.46 8.65 31.59
CA ILE A 582 -6.81 8.54 31.05
C ILE A 582 -7.70 8.03 32.19
N LYS A 583 -8.64 8.82 32.63
CA LYS A 583 -9.60 8.46 33.67
C LYS A 583 -10.58 7.41 33.16
N LYS A 584 -11.14 7.64 31.96
CA LYS A 584 -12.10 6.75 31.33
C LYS A 584 -12.18 6.92 29.82
N ILE A 585 -12.68 5.91 29.14
CA ILE A 585 -13.10 5.97 27.73
C ILE A 585 -14.63 5.96 27.72
N ILE A 586 -15.24 6.89 26.98
CA ILE A 586 -16.68 6.93 26.76
C ILE A 586 -16.92 6.47 25.32
N LEU A 587 -17.67 5.37 25.17
CA LEU A 587 -18.09 4.82 23.90
C LEU A 587 -19.55 5.22 23.64
N GLN A 588 -19.81 5.85 22.50
CA GLN A 588 -21.15 6.35 22.17
C GLN A 588 -21.46 6.13 20.70
N LYS A 589 -22.67 5.68 20.40
CA LYS A 589 -23.18 5.59 19.03
C LYS A 589 -23.45 6.98 18.45
N THR A 590 -23.26 7.11 17.15
CA THR A 590 -23.73 8.27 16.36
C THR A 590 -25.11 7.97 15.74
N ASP A 591 -25.73 9.00 15.18
CA ASP A 591 -27.04 8.85 14.51
C ASP A 591 -26.85 8.21 13.12
N THR A 592 -26.79 6.88 13.09
CA THR A 592 -26.64 6.08 11.86
C THR A 592 -27.28 4.70 12.03
N GLU A 593 -27.67 4.07 10.94
CA GLU A 593 -28.26 2.73 10.90
C GLU A 593 -27.24 1.61 11.20
N ALA A 594 -25.94 1.90 11.08
CA ALA A 594 -24.89 0.91 11.37
C ALA A 594 -24.72 0.75 12.88
N ILE A 595 -24.53 -0.46 13.34
CA ILE A 595 -24.31 -0.83 14.74
C ILE A 595 -22.83 -1.06 14.97
N ALA A 596 -22.20 -0.28 15.83
CA ALA A 596 -20.81 -0.49 16.20
C ALA A 596 -20.68 -1.59 17.25
N ILE A 597 -19.70 -2.47 17.06
CA ILE A 597 -19.43 -3.65 17.90
C ILE A 597 -17.97 -3.63 18.32
N ILE A 598 -17.70 -3.67 19.63
CA ILE A 598 -16.35 -3.72 20.19
C ILE A 598 -16.12 -5.08 20.84
N PHE A 599 -15.10 -5.80 20.40
CA PHE A 599 -14.75 -7.15 20.84
C PHE A 599 -13.68 -7.15 21.93
N ALA A 600 -12.70 -6.26 21.82
CA ALA A 600 -11.61 -6.16 22.79
C ALA A 600 -10.97 -4.77 22.76
N ILE A 601 -10.31 -4.41 23.87
CA ILE A 601 -9.51 -3.19 23.99
C ILE A 601 -8.17 -3.56 24.63
N THR A 602 -7.07 -3.07 24.06
CA THR A 602 -5.73 -3.23 24.61
C THR A 602 -5.02 -1.87 24.60
N ALA A 603 -4.39 -1.53 25.70
CA ALA A 603 -3.59 -0.32 25.81
C ALA A 603 -2.11 -0.63 25.66
N ARG A 604 -1.35 0.33 25.15
CA ARG A 604 0.10 0.27 25.05
C ARG A 604 0.73 1.29 26.00
N ASN A 605 1.59 0.80 26.86
CA ASN A 605 2.37 1.64 27.76
C ASN A 605 3.82 1.70 27.26
N VAL A 606 4.11 2.61 26.35
CA VAL A 606 5.50 2.95 26.02
C VAL A 606 5.82 4.20 26.83
N ARG A 607 6.20 4.00 28.09
CA ARG A 607 6.86 5.08 28.82
C ARG A 607 8.23 5.31 28.18
N TRP A 608 8.35 6.40 27.51
CA TRP A 608 9.64 6.97 27.24
C TRP A 608 10.11 7.50 28.60
N GLU A 609 10.87 6.68 29.32
CA GLU A 609 11.49 7.15 30.56
C GLU A 609 12.38 8.35 30.20
N GLU A 610 12.01 9.51 30.68
CA GLU A 610 12.92 10.63 30.81
C GLU A 610 13.94 10.22 31.89
N LYS A 611 15.10 9.75 31.49
CA LYS A 611 16.30 9.67 32.33
C LYS A 611 17.37 10.55 31.75
#